data_a8499ec90194d93e3873800597f3b858
#
_entry.id   a8499ec90194d93e3873800597f3b858
#
_cell.length_a   1.000
_cell.length_b   1.000
_cell.length_c   1.000
_cell.angle_alpha   90.00
_cell.angle_beta   90.00
_cell.angle_gamma   90.00
#
_symmetry.space_group_name_H-M   'P 1'
#
loop_
_entity.id
_entity.type
_entity.pdbx_description
1 polymer ?
#
loop_
_entity_poly.entity_id
_entity_poly.type
_entity_poly.pdbx_seq_one_letter_code
_entity_poly.pdbx_strand_id
1 'polypeptide(L)'
;MYFSSLLFLFVFLPIVLAVYYIVPRKFRNAFLLLANLVFYGWGEPVFILIMIVSVVSNYIFGLLIEKYRDNQKRKKTFLVLSLVISLGLLAVFKYTGFVTDILRAIPPFSFMPKINLPLPIGISFYTFQTLSYTIDVYRGDTKAQKSLVSFGTYVSFFPQLIAGPIVRYTDIAKMLDERRENISQFADGIKLFAVGLAKKVLIANQMGVLWDTIRGTSSNGIVGAWIGIISYAFQIYFDFSGYSDMACGLGKMFGFEFMKNFNYPYVSKTITEFWRRWHISLSSWFRDYVYIPLGGNRCKLPRVIFNLFAVWALTGLWHGANFNFIAWGIYYFVIIVLEKYVYGKYLEKLPSLLKHIYALFLILLGWTIFYFEDFGQFATYLTSMFTLKNGIIGGDTLSTILMYLPILIVTAMASLPIWKNTYLKLKYKKYMGVLEIAFCAVVIVLCTASLVNQSYNPFLYFRF
;
A
#
# COMPACT_ATOMS: atom_id res chain seq x y z
N MET A 1 2.24 12.80 -10.81
CA MET A 1 0.86 12.71 -11.37
C MET A 1 0.09 11.65 -10.58
N TYR A 2 -1.24 11.81 -10.33
CA TYR A 2 -2.04 10.82 -9.58
C TYR A 2 -3.06 10.15 -10.51
N PHE A 3 -3.40 8.87 -10.25
CA PHE A 3 -4.40 8.15 -11.06
C PHE A 3 -5.80 8.78 -10.98
N SER A 4 -6.14 9.37 -9.83
CA SER A 4 -7.38 10.11 -9.61
C SER A 4 -7.26 11.60 -9.96
N SER A 5 -6.48 11.99 -10.96
CA SER A 5 -6.42 13.35 -11.48
C SER A 5 -7.02 13.44 -12.88
N LEU A 6 -7.67 14.56 -13.21
CA LEU A 6 -8.25 14.77 -14.53
C LEU A 6 -7.20 14.70 -15.65
N LEU A 7 -6.00 15.22 -15.40
CA LEU A 7 -4.87 15.14 -16.33
C LEU A 7 -4.48 13.69 -16.63
N PHE A 8 -4.44 12.82 -15.61
CA PHE A 8 -4.15 11.41 -15.81
C PHE A 8 -5.26 10.72 -16.59
N LEU A 9 -6.52 10.90 -16.17
CA LEU A 9 -7.66 10.18 -16.73
C LEU A 9 -7.95 10.54 -18.19
N PHE A 10 -7.85 11.83 -18.55
CA PHE A 10 -8.31 12.34 -19.84
C PHE A 10 -7.18 12.71 -20.81
N VAL A 11 -5.93 12.81 -20.35
CA VAL A 11 -4.80 13.14 -21.21
C VAL A 11 -3.75 12.05 -21.21
N PHE A 12 -3.12 11.81 -20.06
CA PHE A 12 -1.98 10.89 -20.00
C PHE A 12 -2.36 9.44 -20.35
N LEU A 13 -3.35 8.88 -19.67
CA LEU A 13 -3.73 7.48 -19.86
C LEU A 13 -4.22 7.18 -21.28
N PRO A 14 -5.14 7.97 -21.89
CA PRO A 14 -5.57 7.74 -23.27
C PRO A 14 -4.44 7.81 -24.29
N ILE A 15 -3.54 8.80 -24.16
CA ILE A 15 -2.38 8.95 -25.06
C ILE A 15 -1.45 7.75 -24.93
N VAL A 16 -1.10 7.36 -23.68
CA VAL A 16 -0.19 6.24 -23.43
C VAL A 16 -0.78 4.92 -23.94
N LEU A 17 -2.08 4.68 -23.74
CA LEU A 17 -2.74 3.49 -24.26
C LEU A 17 -2.76 3.48 -25.81
N ALA A 18 -3.16 4.59 -26.44
CA ALA A 18 -3.22 4.69 -27.89
C ALA A 18 -1.85 4.42 -28.52
N VAL A 19 -0.80 5.10 -28.05
CA VAL A 19 0.56 4.91 -28.57
C VAL A 19 1.08 3.50 -28.29
N TYR A 20 0.83 2.95 -27.10
CA TYR A 20 1.26 1.59 -26.73
C TYR A 20 0.73 0.52 -27.69
N TYR A 21 -0.52 0.63 -28.12
CA TYR A 21 -1.13 -0.36 -29.02
C TYR A 21 -0.72 -0.15 -30.49
N ILE A 22 -0.31 1.08 -30.88
CA ILE A 22 0.23 1.39 -32.23
C ILE A 22 1.69 0.92 -32.33
N VAL A 23 2.49 1.06 -31.27
CA VAL A 23 3.91 0.72 -31.27
C VAL A 23 4.13 -0.79 -31.47
N PRO A 24 5.04 -1.21 -32.39
CA PRO A 24 5.40 -2.59 -32.59
C PRO A 24 5.87 -3.26 -31.28
N ARG A 25 5.53 -4.53 -31.09
CA ARG A 25 5.79 -5.27 -29.81
C ARG A 25 7.21 -5.14 -29.31
N LYS A 26 8.20 -5.21 -30.18
CA LYS A 26 9.63 -5.11 -29.81
C LYS A 26 10.02 -3.79 -29.16
N PHE A 27 9.26 -2.74 -29.35
CA PHE A 27 9.51 -1.41 -28.80
C PHE A 27 8.58 -1.04 -27.62
N ARG A 28 7.60 -1.89 -27.27
CA ARG A 28 6.62 -1.59 -26.20
C ARG A 28 7.26 -1.36 -24.85
N ASN A 29 8.30 -2.11 -24.48
CA ASN A 29 9.01 -1.87 -23.22
C ASN A 29 9.76 -0.54 -23.23
N ALA A 30 10.40 -0.17 -24.35
CA ALA A 30 11.06 1.13 -24.46
C ALA A 30 10.06 2.30 -24.39
N PHE A 31 8.92 2.16 -25.03
CA PHE A 31 7.84 3.16 -24.93
C PHE A 31 7.29 3.25 -23.50
N LEU A 32 7.03 2.10 -22.83
CA LEU A 32 6.58 2.09 -21.44
C LEU A 32 7.63 2.72 -20.51
N LEU A 33 8.92 2.44 -20.71
CA LEU A 33 9.97 3.08 -19.93
C LEU A 33 9.92 4.61 -20.07
N LEU A 34 9.78 5.11 -21.30
CA LEU A 34 9.63 6.55 -21.54
C LEU A 34 8.38 7.12 -20.84
N ALA A 35 7.22 6.49 -21.01
CA ALA A 35 5.98 6.90 -20.38
C ALA A 35 6.09 6.89 -18.82
N ASN A 36 6.76 5.88 -18.26
CA ASN A 36 7.02 5.78 -16.82
C ASN A 36 7.90 6.93 -16.32
N LEU A 37 8.96 7.25 -17.06
CA LEU A 37 9.85 8.37 -16.71
C LEU A 37 9.11 9.72 -16.80
N VAL A 38 8.26 9.91 -17.82
CA VAL A 38 7.41 11.11 -17.93
C VAL A 38 6.43 11.17 -16.75
N PHE A 39 5.75 10.07 -16.43
CA PHE A 39 4.81 10.00 -15.31
C PHE A 39 5.46 10.36 -13.97
N TYR A 40 6.63 9.78 -13.69
CA TYR A 40 7.36 10.02 -12.47
C TYR A 40 7.97 11.43 -12.41
N GLY A 41 8.65 11.84 -13.49
CA GLY A 41 9.30 13.16 -13.58
C GLY A 41 8.32 14.33 -13.54
N TRP A 42 7.03 14.11 -13.92
CA TRP A 42 5.98 15.12 -13.78
C TRP A 42 5.76 15.57 -12.32
N GLY A 43 5.90 14.64 -11.36
CA GLY A 43 5.74 14.95 -9.93
C GLY A 43 7.06 15.12 -9.20
N GLU A 44 8.12 14.50 -9.70
CA GLU A 44 9.41 14.34 -9.02
C GLU A 44 10.60 14.62 -9.97
N PRO A 45 10.73 15.85 -10.51
CA PRO A 45 11.71 16.13 -11.56
C PRO A 45 13.16 15.94 -11.13
N VAL A 46 13.48 16.13 -9.85
CA VAL A 46 14.84 15.94 -9.30
C VAL A 46 15.07 14.49 -8.88
N PHE A 47 14.08 13.86 -8.23
CA PHE A 47 14.22 12.52 -7.67
C PHE A 47 14.16 11.39 -8.70
N ILE A 48 13.81 11.69 -9.95
CA ILE A 48 13.93 10.76 -11.07
C ILE A 48 15.37 10.23 -11.22
N LEU A 49 16.37 11.07 -10.91
CA LEU A 49 17.78 10.67 -10.96
C LEU A 49 18.09 9.58 -9.93
N ILE A 50 17.51 9.65 -8.73
CA ILE A 50 17.71 8.65 -7.67
C ILE A 50 17.10 7.32 -8.10
N MET A 51 15.90 7.36 -8.71
CA MET A 51 15.28 6.14 -9.27
C MET A 51 16.15 5.54 -10.37
N ILE A 52 16.70 6.36 -11.29
CA ILE A 52 17.61 5.88 -12.35
C ILE A 52 18.87 5.25 -11.75
N VAL A 53 19.48 5.88 -10.74
CA VAL A 53 20.64 5.32 -10.03
C VAL A 53 20.29 3.97 -9.40
N SER A 54 19.13 3.86 -8.74
CA SER A 54 18.66 2.59 -8.17
C SER A 54 18.45 1.52 -9.25
N VAL A 55 17.85 1.86 -10.38
CA VAL A 55 17.65 0.94 -11.52
C VAL A 55 18.98 0.47 -12.07
N VAL A 56 19.87 1.39 -12.43
CA VAL A 56 21.14 1.06 -13.08
C VAL A 56 22.05 0.23 -12.15
N SER A 57 22.17 0.63 -10.88
CA SER A 57 23.01 -0.09 -9.92
C SER A 57 22.51 -1.53 -9.70
N ASN A 58 21.19 -1.73 -9.47
CA ASN A 58 20.66 -3.07 -9.23
C ASN A 58 20.65 -3.93 -10.51
N TYR A 59 20.50 -3.34 -11.69
CA TYR A 59 20.71 -4.03 -12.97
C TYR A 59 22.14 -4.59 -13.08
N ILE A 60 23.15 -3.75 -12.83
CA ILE A 60 24.56 -4.15 -12.87
C ILE A 60 24.84 -5.24 -11.83
N PHE A 61 24.38 -5.07 -10.59
CA PHE A 61 24.56 -6.08 -9.54
C PHE A 61 23.87 -7.40 -9.89
N GLY A 62 22.69 -7.38 -10.48
CA GLY A 62 22.03 -8.60 -10.97
C GLY A 62 22.89 -9.36 -11.97
N LEU A 63 23.45 -8.66 -12.97
CA LEU A 63 24.36 -9.26 -13.95
C LEU A 63 25.64 -9.80 -13.31
N LEU A 64 26.24 -9.07 -12.36
CA LEU A 64 27.44 -9.50 -11.66
C LEU A 64 27.19 -10.71 -10.76
N ILE A 65 26.06 -10.75 -10.04
CA ILE A 65 25.65 -11.90 -9.23
C ILE A 65 25.50 -13.15 -10.11
N GLU A 66 24.85 -13.04 -11.29
CA GLU A 66 24.71 -14.16 -12.21
C GLU A 66 26.04 -14.56 -12.83
N LYS A 67 26.88 -13.61 -13.27
CA LYS A 67 28.20 -13.87 -13.83
C LYS A 67 29.11 -14.67 -12.88
N TYR A 68 29.03 -14.35 -11.58
CA TYR A 68 29.87 -15.00 -10.56
C TYR A 68 29.09 -16.05 -9.77
N ARG A 69 28.07 -16.69 -10.34
CA ARG A 69 27.20 -17.66 -9.65
C ARG A 69 27.96 -18.81 -9.00
N ASP A 70 29.06 -19.24 -9.60
CA ASP A 70 29.90 -20.36 -9.12
C ASP A 70 30.95 -19.90 -8.09
N ASN A 71 31.17 -18.59 -7.92
CA ASN A 71 32.07 -18.04 -6.92
C ASN A 71 31.26 -17.39 -5.74
N GLN A 72 31.05 -18.18 -4.68
CA GLN A 72 30.20 -17.76 -3.55
C GLN A 72 30.68 -16.47 -2.86
N LYS A 73 31.99 -16.21 -2.78
CA LYS A 73 32.51 -14.99 -2.16
C LYS A 73 32.13 -13.75 -2.99
N ARG A 74 32.46 -13.76 -4.29
CA ARG A 74 32.14 -12.64 -5.21
C ARG A 74 30.64 -12.42 -5.33
N LYS A 75 29.86 -13.50 -5.50
CA LYS A 75 28.41 -13.47 -5.57
C LYS A 75 27.80 -12.78 -4.32
N LYS A 76 28.26 -13.18 -3.11
CA LYS A 76 27.82 -12.58 -1.85
C LYS A 76 28.25 -11.11 -1.73
N THR A 77 29.46 -10.76 -2.17
CA THR A 77 29.95 -9.36 -2.15
C THR A 77 29.03 -8.47 -2.97
N PHE A 78 28.68 -8.86 -4.20
CA PHE A 78 27.80 -8.05 -5.05
C PHE A 78 26.37 -7.95 -4.50
N LEU A 79 25.83 -9.00 -3.87
CA LEU A 79 24.57 -8.90 -3.15
C LEU A 79 24.66 -7.88 -2.02
N VAL A 80 25.68 -7.96 -1.16
CA VAL A 80 25.85 -7.03 -0.03
C VAL A 80 25.97 -5.59 -0.53
N LEU A 81 26.74 -5.34 -1.59
CA LEU A 81 26.85 -4.00 -2.18
C LEU A 81 25.50 -3.48 -2.71
N SER A 82 24.72 -4.35 -3.38
CA SER A 82 23.35 -4.00 -3.82
C SER A 82 22.46 -3.64 -2.63
N LEU A 83 22.49 -4.44 -1.55
CA LEU A 83 21.72 -4.17 -0.33
C LEU A 83 22.14 -2.84 0.32
N VAL A 84 23.45 -2.59 0.45
CA VAL A 84 24.00 -1.37 1.05
C VAL A 84 23.58 -0.13 0.26
N ILE A 85 23.69 -0.16 -1.08
CA ILE A 85 23.30 0.98 -1.90
C ILE A 85 21.78 1.21 -1.83
N SER A 86 20.97 0.17 -2.01
CA SER A 86 19.51 0.31 -2.03
C SER A 86 18.95 0.73 -0.67
N LEU A 87 19.38 0.08 0.42
CA LEU A 87 18.97 0.44 1.78
C LEU A 87 19.60 1.75 2.23
N GLY A 88 20.83 2.06 1.79
CA GLY A 88 21.50 3.32 2.08
C GLY A 88 20.75 4.51 1.48
N LEU A 89 20.32 4.43 0.21
CA LEU A 89 19.49 5.46 -0.41
C LEU A 89 18.18 5.65 0.36
N LEU A 90 17.49 4.55 0.68
CA LEU A 90 16.28 4.61 1.49
C LEU A 90 16.53 5.23 2.86
N ALA A 91 17.62 4.83 3.54
CA ALA A 91 17.96 5.33 4.86
C ALA A 91 18.25 6.83 4.87
N VAL A 92 19.00 7.32 3.89
CA VAL A 92 19.32 8.75 3.77
C VAL A 92 18.07 9.59 3.63
N PHE A 93 17.17 9.24 2.71
CA PHE A 93 15.99 10.08 2.47
C PHE A 93 14.89 9.90 3.51
N LYS A 94 14.73 8.70 4.07
CA LYS A 94 13.61 8.41 4.98
C LYS A 94 13.95 8.63 6.45
N TYR A 95 15.19 8.34 6.88
CA TYR A 95 15.50 8.27 8.31
C TYR A 95 16.47 9.35 8.79
N THR A 96 17.15 10.11 7.92
CA THR A 96 18.13 11.14 8.36
C THR A 96 17.48 12.18 9.28
N GLY A 97 16.31 12.71 8.93
CA GLY A 97 15.59 13.68 9.77
C GLY A 97 15.25 13.09 11.14
N PHE A 98 14.68 11.90 11.18
CA PHE A 98 14.30 11.21 12.41
C PHE A 98 15.50 10.94 13.33
N VAL A 99 16.59 10.42 12.76
CA VAL A 99 17.82 10.15 13.53
C VAL A 99 18.43 11.44 14.06
N THR A 100 18.48 12.50 13.25
CA THR A 100 19.02 13.80 13.70
C THR A 100 18.13 14.43 14.76
N ASP A 101 16.81 14.32 14.70
CA ASP A 101 15.92 14.83 15.73
C ASP A 101 16.08 14.06 17.06
N ILE A 102 16.29 12.74 17.03
CA ILE A 102 16.63 11.95 18.22
C ILE A 102 17.98 12.42 18.81
N LEU A 103 19.01 12.58 17.98
CA LEU A 103 20.32 13.02 18.44
C LEU A 103 20.24 14.43 19.07
N ARG A 104 19.53 15.36 18.45
CA ARG A 104 19.33 16.72 18.97
C ARG A 104 18.62 16.75 20.33
N ALA A 105 17.80 15.79 20.64
CA ALA A 105 17.17 15.64 21.96
C ALA A 105 18.17 15.31 23.07
N ILE A 106 19.40 14.88 22.72
CA ILE A 106 20.49 14.58 23.66
C ILE A 106 21.34 15.83 23.78
N PRO A 107 21.52 16.41 25.01
CA PRO A 107 22.19 17.71 25.21
C PRO A 107 23.52 17.92 24.47
N PRO A 108 24.48 16.97 24.41
CA PRO A 108 25.74 17.15 23.69
C PRO A 108 25.60 17.36 22.18
N PHE A 109 24.45 16.95 21.58
CA PHE A 109 24.19 17.01 20.15
C PHE A 109 23.14 18.06 19.76
N SER A 110 22.66 18.88 20.70
CA SER A 110 21.61 19.88 20.46
C SER A 110 22.00 20.95 19.41
N PHE A 111 23.30 21.12 19.14
CA PHE A 111 23.83 22.04 18.14
C PHE A 111 23.64 21.55 16.69
N MET A 112 23.31 20.28 16.47
CA MET A 112 23.15 19.75 15.11
C MET A 112 21.99 20.45 14.38
N PRO A 113 22.15 20.76 13.06
CA PRO A 113 21.07 21.36 12.30
C PRO A 113 19.88 20.39 12.16
N LYS A 114 18.67 20.95 12.10
CA LYS A 114 17.49 20.18 11.73
C LYS A 114 17.55 19.84 10.24
N ILE A 115 17.60 18.55 9.90
CA ILE A 115 17.68 18.08 8.53
C ILE A 115 16.29 17.61 8.10
N ASN A 116 15.73 18.28 7.10
CA ASN A 116 14.48 17.90 6.45
C ASN A 116 14.76 17.57 4.99
N LEU A 117 14.95 16.29 4.70
CA LEU A 117 15.05 15.80 3.31
C LEU A 117 13.65 15.41 2.82
N PRO A 118 13.19 15.96 1.68
CA PRO A 118 11.94 15.51 1.10
C PRO A 118 12.07 14.05 0.66
N LEU A 119 11.06 13.25 0.98
CA LEU A 119 11.05 11.82 0.66
C LEU A 119 10.66 11.61 -0.81
N PRO A 120 11.52 11.01 -1.65
CA PRO A 120 11.18 10.69 -3.04
C PRO A 120 9.97 9.76 -3.09
N ILE A 121 8.94 10.14 -3.83
CA ILE A 121 7.70 9.34 -3.94
C ILE A 121 8.04 7.94 -4.48
N GLY A 122 7.53 6.90 -3.80
CA GLY A 122 7.72 5.51 -4.21
C GLY A 122 9.08 4.89 -3.87
N ILE A 123 10.02 5.63 -3.22
CA ILE A 123 11.36 5.08 -2.90
C ILE A 123 11.27 3.77 -2.09
N SER A 124 10.35 3.66 -1.15
CA SER A 124 10.14 2.44 -0.37
C SER A 124 9.69 1.26 -1.23
N PHE A 125 8.86 1.52 -2.28
CA PHE A 125 8.34 0.49 -3.17
C PHE A 125 9.40 0.01 -4.16
N TYR A 126 10.05 0.92 -4.91
CA TYR A 126 11.06 0.48 -5.87
C TYR A 126 12.32 -0.08 -5.20
N THR A 127 12.62 0.33 -3.96
CA THR A 127 13.67 -0.32 -3.17
C THR A 127 13.33 -1.79 -2.90
N PHE A 128 12.11 -2.10 -2.47
CA PHE A 128 11.70 -3.49 -2.23
C PHE A 128 11.67 -4.32 -3.52
N GLN A 129 11.29 -3.72 -4.65
CA GLN A 129 11.32 -4.37 -5.95
C GLN A 129 12.76 -4.73 -6.37
N THR A 130 13.67 -3.76 -6.29
CA THR A 130 15.08 -3.97 -6.67
C THR A 130 15.81 -4.92 -5.72
N LEU A 131 15.52 -4.86 -4.41
CA LEU A 131 16.05 -5.80 -3.43
C LEU A 131 15.57 -7.23 -3.70
N SER A 132 14.26 -7.42 -3.95
CA SER A 132 13.74 -8.76 -4.27
C SER A 132 14.40 -9.32 -5.51
N TYR A 133 14.59 -8.52 -6.57
CA TYR A 133 15.27 -8.94 -7.78
C TYR A 133 16.70 -9.43 -7.50
N THR A 134 17.54 -8.64 -6.82
CA THR A 134 18.94 -9.02 -6.59
C THR A 134 19.06 -10.21 -5.63
N ILE A 135 18.15 -10.34 -4.66
CA ILE A 135 18.08 -11.50 -3.78
C ILE A 135 17.63 -12.76 -4.55
N ASP A 136 16.62 -12.66 -5.41
CA ASP A 136 16.12 -13.80 -6.20
C ASP A 136 17.17 -14.29 -7.22
N VAL A 137 17.90 -13.38 -7.87
CA VAL A 137 19.05 -13.75 -8.72
C VAL A 137 20.15 -14.42 -7.88
N TYR A 138 20.43 -13.92 -6.68
CA TYR A 138 21.41 -14.55 -5.78
C TYR A 138 20.97 -15.94 -5.34
N ARG A 139 19.69 -16.16 -5.05
CA ARG A 139 19.16 -17.49 -4.68
C ARG A 139 19.14 -18.45 -5.87
N GLY A 140 19.10 -17.92 -7.09
CA GLY A 140 18.92 -18.70 -8.31
C GLY A 140 17.44 -18.94 -8.67
N ASP A 141 16.54 -18.22 -8.00
CA ASP A 141 15.10 -18.29 -8.25
C ASP A 141 14.73 -17.67 -9.60
N THR A 142 15.56 -16.76 -10.10
CA THR A 142 15.44 -16.15 -11.43
C THR A 142 16.80 -15.87 -12.05
N LYS A 143 16.82 -15.70 -13.39
CA LYS A 143 18.00 -15.23 -14.12
C LYS A 143 18.06 -13.70 -14.12
N ALA A 144 19.27 -13.14 -14.21
CA ALA A 144 19.42 -11.70 -14.36
C ALA A 144 18.81 -11.23 -15.68
N GLN A 145 18.09 -10.10 -15.63
CA GLN A 145 17.55 -9.46 -16.82
C GLN A 145 18.70 -8.88 -17.66
N LYS A 146 18.75 -9.25 -18.94
CA LYS A 146 19.82 -8.79 -19.85
C LYS A 146 19.52 -7.45 -20.51
N SER A 147 18.26 -7.03 -20.52
CA SER A 147 17.83 -5.75 -21.10
C SER A 147 17.65 -4.70 -20.00
N LEU A 148 18.46 -3.65 -20.02
CA LEU A 148 18.29 -2.49 -19.13
C LEU A 148 16.91 -1.83 -19.33
N VAL A 149 16.41 -1.81 -20.56
CA VAL A 149 15.09 -1.26 -20.91
C VAL A 149 13.98 -2.07 -20.21
N SER A 150 14.01 -3.41 -20.31
CA SER A 150 13.02 -4.26 -19.66
C SER A 150 13.10 -4.16 -18.14
N PHE A 151 14.31 -4.12 -17.57
CA PHE A 151 14.50 -3.95 -16.14
C PHE A 151 14.04 -2.56 -15.65
N GLY A 152 14.41 -1.50 -16.38
CA GLY A 152 13.95 -0.15 -16.09
C GLY A 152 12.43 -0.03 -16.18
N THR A 153 11.81 -0.64 -17.20
CA THR A 153 10.33 -0.71 -17.30
C THR A 153 9.72 -1.39 -16.09
N TYR A 154 10.28 -2.51 -15.62
CA TYR A 154 9.81 -3.20 -14.43
C TYR A 154 9.83 -2.33 -13.19
N VAL A 155 10.96 -1.71 -12.88
CA VAL A 155 11.13 -0.93 -11.65
C VAL A 155 10.33 0.35 -11.67
N SER A 156 10.31 1.06 -12.82
CA SER A 156 9.64 2.35 -12.96
C SER A 156 8.18 2.25 -13.38
N PHE A 157 7.61 1.06 -13.55
CA PHE A 157 6.27 0.88 -14.11
C PHE A 157 5.21 1.65 -13.34
N PHE A 158 4.69 2.71 -13.95
CA PHE A 158 3.86 3.71 -13.27
C PHE A 158 2.62 3.13 -12.56
N PRO A 159 1.98 2.02 -13.04
CA PRO A 159 0.85 1.45 -12.30
C PRO A 159 1.21 0.97 -10.89
N GLN A 160 2.41 0.41 -10.70
CA GLN A 160 2.83 -0.16 -9.42
C GLN A 160 3.74 0.75 -8.58
N LEU A 161 4.40 1.73 -9.24
CA LEU A 161 5.57 2.46 -8.69
C LEU A 161 5.29 3.19 -7.38
N ILE A 162 4.12 3.83 -7.23
CA ILE A 162 3.86 4.74 -6.12
C ILE A 162 3.28 4.00 -4.91
N ALA A 163 2.19 3.26 -5.10
CA ALA A 163 1.50 2.52 -4.04
C ALA A 163 0.70 1.32 -4.61
N GLY A 164 1.14 0.77 -5.73
CA GLY A 164 0.62 -0.47 -6.26
C GLY A 164 1.01 -1.67 -5.39
N PRO A 165 0.61 -2.90 -5.75
CA PRO A 165 1.18 -4.09 -5.13
C PRO A 165 2.71 -4.10 -5.29
N ILE A 166 3.42 -4.57 -4.28
CA ILE A 166 4.88 -4.81 -4.38
C ILE A 166 5.08 -6.04 -5.27
N VAL A 167 5.23 -5.80 -6.56
CA VAL A 167 5.39 -6.85 -7.58
C VAL A 167 6.85 -7.29 -7.59
N ARG A 168 7.11 -8.58 -7.44
CA ARG A 168 8.44 -9.15 -7.54
C ARG A 168 8.82 -9.34 -9.00
N TYR A 169 10.12 -9.34 -9.27
CA TYR A 169 10.60 -9.60 -10.63
C TYR A 169 10.16 -10.99 -11.12
N THR A 170 10.22 -12.00 -10.26
CA THR A 170 9.77 -13.37 -10.55
C THR A 170 8.32 -13.47 -10.99
N ASP A 171 7.44 -12.59 -10.48
CA ASP A 171 6.02 -12.60 -10.80
C ASP A 171 5.73 -12.11 -12.23
N ILE A 172 6.59 -11.23 -12.78
CA ILE A 172 6.35 -10.60 -14.09
C ILE A 172 7.45 -10.82 -15.13
N ALA A 173 8.52 -11.51 -14.77
CA ALA A 173 9.67 -11.73 -15.66
C ALA A 173 9.28 -12.22 -17.07
N LYS A 174 8.42 -13.24 -17.14
CA LYS A 174 7.91 -13.75 -18.43
C LYS A 174 7.05 -12.73 -19.17
N MET A 175 6.24 -11.96 -18.44
CA MET A 175 5.34 -10.96 -19.03
C MET A 175 6.13 -9.76 -19.60
N LEU A 176 7.32 -9.46 -19.08
CA LEU A 176 8.17 -8.41 -19.65
C LEU A 176 8.58 -8.74 -21.10
N ASP A 177 8.84 -9.99 -21.39
CA ASP A 177 9.41 -10.41 -22.68
C ASP A 177 8.34 -11.08 -23.59
N GLU A 178 7.36 -11.79 -23.01
CA GLU A 178 6.47 -12.69 -23.76
C GLU A 178 4.97 -12.34 -23.61
N ARG A 179 4.61 -11.20 -23.00
CA ARG A 179 3.20 -10.87 -22.79
C ARG A 179 2.42 -10.74 -24.09
N ARG A 180 1.18 -11.19 -24.03
CA ARG A 180 0.19 -11.05 -25.11
C ARG A 180 -1.05 -10.37 -24.56
N GLU A 181 -1.27 -9.18 -25.03
CA GLU A 181 -2.46 -8.43 -24.73
C GLU A 181 -3.67 -9.03 -25.43
N ASN A 182 -4.80 -9.08 -24.74
CA ASN A 182 -6.07 -9.51 -25.32
C ASN A 182 -7.23 -8.61 -24.86
N ILE A 183 -8.28 -8.55 -25.67
CA ILE A 183 -9.44 -7.66 -25.46
C ILE A 183 -10.16 -7.99 -24.13
N SER A 184 -10.27 -9.27 -23.76
CA SER A 184 -10.94 -9.66 -22.51
C SER A 184 -10.17 -9.15 -21.28
N GLN A 185 -8.84 -9.31 -21.28
CA GLN A 185 -7.97 -8.80 -20.20
C GLN A 185 -8.00 -7.28 -20.12
N PHE A 186 -8.04 -6.59 -21.28
CA PHE A 186 -8.15 -5.15 -21.36
C PHE A 186 -9.49 -4.67 -20.76
N ALA A 187 -10.61 -5.29 -21.16
CA ALA A 187 -11.93 -4.98 -20.61
C ALA A 187 -12.02 -5.22 -19.10
N ASP A 188 -11.45 -6.33 -18.60
CA ASP A 188 -11.34 -6.58 -17.16
C ASP A 188 -10.46 -5.54 -16.46
N GLY A 189 -9.44 -5.03 -17.14
CA GLY A 189 -8.61 -3.93 -16.67
C GLY A 189 -9.40 -2.64 -16.49
N ILE A 190 -10.21 -2.24 -17.46
CA ILE A 190 -11.09 -1.05 -17.38
C ILE A 190 -12.05 -1.17 -16.20
N LYS A 191 -12.74 -2.32 -16.07
CA LYS A 191 -13.69 -2.56 -14.96
C LYS A 191 -13.01 -2.44 -13.60
N LEU A 192 -11.84 -3.06 -13.46
CA LEU A 192 -11.10 -3.03 -12.20
C LEU A 192 -10.59 -1.61 -11.87
N PHE A 193 -10.13 -0.87 -12.89
CA PHE A 193 -9.75 0.53 -12.75
C PHE A 193 -10.93 1.40 -12.31
N ALA A 194 -12.10 1.24 -12.94
CA ALA A 194 -13.31 1.98 -12.56
C ALA A 194 -13.74 1.70 -11.12
N VAL A 195 -13.72 0.42 -10.69
CA VAL A 195 -13.99 0.06 -9.29
C VAL A 195 -12.99 0.71 -8.34
N GLY A 196 -11.69 0.70 -8.68
CA GLY A 196 -10.66 1.35 -7.89
C GLY A 196 -10.85 2.86 -7.80
N LEU A 197 -11.21 3.51 -8.91
CA LEU A 197 -11.49 4.94 -8.97
C LEU A 197 -12.71 5.31 -8.11
N ALA A 198 -13.80 4.53 -8.19
CA ALA A 198 -14.97 4.72 -7.34
C ALA A 198 -14.64 4.60 -5.85
N LYS A 199 -13.86 3.59 -5.46
CA LYS A 199 -13.38 3.42 -4.07
C LYS A 199 -12.62 4.64 -3.57
N LYS A 200 -11.71 5.17 -4.40
CA LYS A 200 -10.89 6.33 -4.05
C LYS A 200 -11.71 7.61 -3.98
N VAL A 201 -12.42 7.94 -5.06
CA VAL A 201 -13.04 9.26 -5.22
C VAL A 201 -14.38 9.36 -4.49
N LEU A 202 -15.24 8.33 -4.62
CA LEU A 202 -16.60 8.41 -4.09
C LEU A 202 -16.71 7.93 -2.63
N ILE A 203 -15.77 7.08 -2.17
CA ILE A 203 -15.83 6.55 -0.80
C ILE A 203 -14.71 7.13 0.06
N ALA A 204 -13.44 6.86 -0.28
CA ALA A 204 -12.33 7.22 0.59
C ALA A 204 -12.24 8.73 0.86
N ASN A 205 -12.43 9.56 -0.16
CA ASN A 205 -12.40 11.01 0.01
C ASN A 205 -13.51 11.49 0.97
N GLN A 206 -14.74 10.94 0.86
CA GLN A 206 -15.84 11.30 1.76
C GLN A 206 -15.60 10.86 3.21
N MET A 207 -15.03 9.65 3.38
CA MET A 207 -14.66 9.17 4.71
C MET A 207 -13.53 10.01 5.32
N GLY A 208 -12.60 10.52 4.49
CA GLY A 208 -11.57 11.45 4.93
C GLY A 208 -12.13 12.78 5.41
N VAL A 209 -13.07 13.37 4.68
CA VAL A 209 -13.74 14.60 5.09
C VAL A 209 -14.48 14.39 6.41
N LEU A 210 -15.20 13.27 6.54
CA LEU A 210 -15.92 12.95 7.80
C LEU A 210 -14.94 12.79 8.97
N TRP A 211 -13.82 12.09 8.77
CA TRP A 211 -12.77 11.94 9.77
C TRP A 211 -12.20 13.30 10.21
N ASP A 212 -11.82 14.15 9.27
CA ASP A 212 -11.22 15.44 9.57
C ASP A 212 -12.22 16.39 10.27
N THR A 213 -13.50 16.34 9.88
CA THR A 213 -14.57 17.09 10.53
C THR A 213 -14.76 16.67 11.99
N ILE A 214 -14.95 15.37 12.25
CA ILE A 214 -15.16 14.87 13.61
C ILE A 214 -13.93 15.11 14.49
N ARG A 215 -12.74 14.83 13.97
CA ARG A 215 -11.49 15.05 14.70
C ARG A 215 -11.23 16.51 15.06
N GLY A 216 -11.64 17.43 14.18
CA GLY A 216 -11.51 18.86 14.39
C GLY A 216 -12.51 19.44 15.39
N THR A 217 -13.55 18.69 15.77
CA THR A 217 -14.57 19.14 16.72
C THR A 217 -14.04 19.04 18.15
N SER A 218 -14.10 20.13 18.90
CA SER A 218 -13.59 20.22 20.28
C SER A 218 -14.34 19.31 21.28
N SER A 219 -15.60 18.95 20.98
CA SER A 219 -16.46 18.13 21.82
C SER A 219 -17.20 17.10 20.97
N ASN A 220 -16.50 16.05 20.56
CA ASN A 220 -17.06 14.99 19.70
C ASN A 220 -17.85 13.91 20.48
N GLY A 221 -17.64 13.77 21.80
CA GLY A 221 -18.22 12.72 22.62
C GLY A 221 -17.69 11.33 22.28
N ILE A 222 -18.08 10.31 23.05
CA ILE A 222 -17.63 8.91 22.86
C ILE A 222 -18.07 8.40 21.49
N VAL A 223 -19.32 8.60 21.10
CA VAL A 223 -19.88 8.12 19.82
C VAL A 223 -19.15 8.77 18.65
N GLY A 224 -18.89 10.09 18.72
CA GLY A 224 -18.15 10.80 17.70
C GLY A 224 -16.72 10.28 17.55
N ALA A 225 -16.02 10.03 18.65
CA ALA A 225 -14.66 9.48 18.60
C ALA A 225 -14.62 8.09 17.93
N TRP A 226 -15.57 7.20 18.23
CA TRP A 226 -15.65 5.90 17.57
C TRP A 226 -16.05 6.00 16.10
N ILE A 227 -17.04 6.83 15.74
CA ILE A 227 -17.40 7.04 14.32
C ILE A 227 -16.25 7.69 13.55
N GLY A 228 -15.52 8.61 14.17
CA GLY A 228 -14.32 9.21 13.58
C GLY A 228 -13.28 8.18 13.20
N ILE A 229 -12.84 7.32 14.14
CA ILE A 229 -11.82 6.31 13.85
C ILE A 229 -12.33 5.21 12.89
N ILE A 230 -13.62 4.89 12.89
CA ILE A 230 -14.26 4.01 11.89
C ILE A 230 -14.18 4.67 10.50
N SER A 231 -14.44 5.97 10.40
CA SER A 231 -14.32 6.71 9.14
C SER A 231 -12.89 6.71 8.62
N TYR A 232 -11.90 6.91 9.49
CA TYR A 232 -10.48 6.78 9.13
C TYR A 232 -10.13 5.36 8.69
N ALA A 233 -10.63 4.33 9.38
CA ALA A 233 -10.42 2.93 8.99
C ALA A 233 -10.99 2.64 7.59
N PHE A 234 -12.16 3.18 7.25
CA PHE A 234 -12.72 3.09 5.91
C PHE A 234 -11.92 3.92 4.91
N GLN A 235 -11.50 5.14 5.27
CA GLN A 235 -10.67 5.98 4.41
C GLN A 235 -9.40 5.26 3.99
N ILE A 236 -8.58 4.78 4.94
CA ILE A 236 -7.30 4.13 4.62
C ILE A 236 -7.51 2.84 3.81
N TYR A 237 -8.56 2.08 4.09
CA TYR A 237 -8.89 0.87 3.32
C TYR A 237 -9.29 1.19 1.88
N PHE A 238 -10.24 2.09 1.68
CA PHE A 238 -10.75 2.39 0.34
C PHE A 238 -9.78 3.24 -0.47
N ASP A 239 -8.99 4.09 0.17
CA ASP A 239 -7.91 4.84 -0.48
C ASP A 239 -6.85 3.88 -1.04
N PHE A 240 -6.31 3.02 -0.21
CA PHE A 240 -5.24 2.13 -0.61
C PHE A 240 -5.73 0.95 -1.48
N SER A 241 -6.86 0.32 -1.14
CA SER A 241 -7.41 -0.74 -2.01
C SER A 241 -7.88 -0.19 -3.35
N GLY A 242 -8.40 1.05 -3.39
CA GLY A 242 -8.79 1.73 -4.63
C GLY A 242 -7.57 1.97 -5.53
N TYR A 243 -6.49 2.49 -4.97
CA TYR A 243 -5.24 2.65 -5.71
C TYR A 243 -4.69 1.30 -6.22
N SER A 244 -4.69 0.29 -5.37
CA SER A 244 -4.23 -1.05 -5.75
C SER A 244 -5.08 -1.67 -6.86
N ASP A 245 -6.41 -1.49 -6.83
CA ASP A 245 -7.30 -1.97 -7.90
C ASP A 245 -7.07 -1.19 -9.19
N MET A 246 -6.89 0.14 -9.14
CA MET A 246 -6.49 0.93 -10.31
C MET A 246 -5.16 0.44 -10.90
N ALA A 247 -4.16 0.20 -10.06
CA ALA A 247 -2.86 -0.33 -10.46
C ALA A 247 -2.97 -1.69 -11.17
N CYS A 248 -3.73 -2.62 -10.57
CA CYS A 248 -3.99 -3.94 -11.18
C CYS A 248 -4.78 -3.82 -12.48
N GLY A 249 -5.74 -2.88 -12.56
CA GLY A 249 -6.51 -2.58 -13.75
C GLY A 249 -5.63 -2.08 -14.89
N LEU A 250 -4.77 -1.10 -14.60
CA LEU A 250 -3.78 -0.58 -15.56
C LEU A 250 -2.80 -1.67 -16.00
N GLY A 251 -2.28 -2.48 -15.06
CA GLY A 251 -1.45 -3.63 -15.40
C GLY A 251 -2.12 -4.53 -16.44
N LYS A 252 -3.39 -4.88 -16.23
CA LYS A 252 -4.17 -5.71 -17.18
C LYS A 252 -4.32 -5.05 -18.54
N MET A 253 -4.53 -3.71 -18.61
CA MET A 253 -4.62 -2.99 -19.88
C MET A 253 -3.32 -3.05 -20.68
N PHE A 254 -2.17 -3.18 -20.03
CA PHE A 254 -0.85 -3.34 -20.66
C PHE A 254 -0.38 -4.80 -20.78
N GLY A 255 -1.24 -5.77 -20.49
CA GLY A 255 -0.93 -7.20 -20.58
C GLY A 255 -0.16 -7.77 -19.39
N PHE A 256 -0.09 -7.06 -18.27
CA PHE A 256 0.49 -7.55 -17.01
C PHE A 256 -0.58 -8.00 -16.04
N GLU A 257 -0.26 -8.97 -15.20
CA GLU A 257 -1.14 -9.45 -14.15
C GLU A 257 -0.44 -9.31 -12.79
N PHE A 258 -1.02 -8.48 -11.92
CA PHE A 258 -0.49 -8.23 -10.58
C PHE A 258 -1.29 -9.01 -9.53
N MET A 259 -0.62 -9.35 -8.43
CA MET A 259 -1.26 -9.97 -7.29
C MET A 259 -2.25 -9.01 -6.61
N LYS A 260 -3.34 -9.57 -6.06
CA LYS A 260 -4.27 -8.78 -5.24
C LYS A 260 -3.60 -8.36 -3.94
N ASN A 261 -3.82 -7.10 -3.55
CA ASN A 261 -3.26 -6.55 -2.33
C ASN A 261 -4.23 -6.56 -1.14
N PHE A 262 -5.53 -6.65 -1.41
CA PHE A 262 -6.59 -6.66 -0.40
C PHE A 262 -7.64 -7.72 -0.67
N ASN A 263 -8.18 -8.35 0.39
CA ASN A 263 -9.27 -9.32 0.32
C ASN A 263 -10.27 -9.14 1.46
N TYR A 264 -11.03 -8.03 1.44
CA TYR A 264 -12.04 -7.72 2.46
C TYR A 264 -11.51 -7.85 3.89
N PRO A 265 -10.52 -7.04 4.30
CA PRO A 265 -9.81 -7.26 5.57
C PRO A 265 -10.69 -7.10 6.81
N TYR A 266 -11.74 -6.27 6.75
CA TYR A 266 -12.62 -6.01 7.90
C TYR A 266 -13.63 -7.13 8.20
N VAL A 267 -13.68 -8.20 7.40
CA VAL A 267 -14.44 -9.41 7.76
C VAL A 267 -13.64 -10.41 8.61
N SER A 268 -12.40 -10.06 8.96
CA SER A 268 -11.51 -10.94 9.73
C SER A 268 -12.00 -11.18 11.15
N LYS A 269 -11.71 -12.37 11.65
CA LYS A 269 -12.08 -12.84 13.00
C LYS A 269 -10.91 -12.85 13.98
N THR A 270 -9.68 -12.66 13.44
CA THR A 270 -8.44 -12.58 14.20
C THR A 270 -7.53 -11.53 13.57
N ILE A 271 -6.55 -11.03 14.32
CA ILE A 271 -5.55 -10.10 13.79
C ILE A 271 -4.61 -10.81 12.81
N THR A 272 -4.32 -12.08 13.06
CA THR A 272 -3.57 -12.92 12.11
C THR A 272 -4.30 -13.04 10.77
N GLU A 273 -5.62 -13.24 10.77
CA GLU A 273 -6.44 -13.26 9.54
C GLU A 273 -6.48 -11.90 8.86
N PHE A 274 -6.61 -10.81 9.62
CA PHE A 274 -6.59 -9.45 9.10
C PHE A 274 -5.35 -9.19 8.24
N TRP A 275 -4.15 -9.51 8.73
CA TRP A 275 -2.90 -9.31 8.00
C TRP A 275 -2.70 -10.23 6.80
N ARG A 276 -3.40 -11.35 6.73
CA ARG A 276 -3.49 -12.18 5.52
C ARG A 276 -4.39 -11.59 4.43
N ARG A 277 -5.21 -10.60 4.78
CA ARG A 277 -6.17 -9.94 3.90
C ARG A 277 -5.83 -8.48 3.59
N TRP A 278 -5.00 -7.87 4.42
CA TRP A 278 -4.51 -6.50 4.31
C TRP A 278 -3.09 -6.47 3.78
N HIS A 279 -2.83 -5.62 2.75
CA HIS A 279 -1.50 -5.39 2.16
C HIS A 279 -0.71 -6.69 1.92
N ILE A 280 -1.33 -7.62 1.18
CA ILE A 280 -0.87 -8.99 0.99
C ILE A 280 0.53 -9.02 0.37
N SER A 281 0.82 -8.10 -0.57
CA SER A 281 2.12 -8.00 -1.23
C SER A 281 3.25 -7.68 -0.24
N LEU A 282 3.03 -6.73 0.69
CA LEU A 282 4.00 -6.38 1.73
C LEU A 282 4.22 -7.55 2.70
N SER A 283 3.13 -8.14 3.18
CA SER A 283 3.18 -9.28 4.11
C SER A 283 3.92 -10.47 3.49
N SER A 284 3.68 -10.75 2.20
CA SER A 284 4.39 -11.82 1.48
C SER A 284 5.86 -11.47 1.26
N TRP A 285 6.19 -10.19 0.99
CA TRP A 285 7.57 -9.75 0.85
C TRP A 285 8.36 -9.95 2.15
N PHE A 286 7.85 -9.45 3.29
CA PHE A 286 8.50 -9.65 4.59
C PHE A 286 8.61 -11.12 4.99
N ARG A 287 7.59 -11.94 4.67
CA ARG A 287 7.67 -13.38 4.90
C ARG A 287 8.84 -14.01 4.14
N ASP A 288 8.99 -13.72 2.85
CA ASP A 288 9.90 -14.47 1.98
C ASP A 288 11.33 -13.92 2.01
N TYR A 289 11.49 -12.62 2.30
CA TYR A 289 12.83 -11.99 2.34
C TYR A 289 13.37 -11.71 3.74
N VAL A 290 12.53 -11.77 4.78
CA VAL A 290 12.97 -11.55 6.18
C VAL A 290 12.62 -12.76 7.05
N TYR A 291 11.35 -13.13 7.18
CA TYR A 291 10.90 -14.14 8.12
C TYR A 291 11.49 -15.53 7.84
N ILE A 292 11.37 -16.01 6.61
CA ILE A 292 11.90 -17.33 6.22
C ILE A 292 13.42 -17.39 6.30
N PRO A 293 14.21 -16.40 5.82
CA PRO A 293 15.66 -16.40 5.99
C PRO A 293 16.14 -16.38 7.44
N LEU A 294 15.38 -15.78 8.37
CA LEU A 294 15.68 -15.82 9.81
C LEU A 294 15.35 -17.18 10.47
N GLY A 295 14.79 -18.13 9.69
CA GLY A 295 14.43 -19.48 10.13
C GLY A 295 12.92 -19.74 10.21
N GLY A 296 12.08 -18.71 10.03
CA GLY A 296 10.62 -18.85 10.02
C GLY A 296 10.06 -19.51 11.28
N ASN A 297 9.17 -20.50 11.11
CA ASN A 297 8.59 -21.32 12.17
C ASN A 297 9.43 -22.58 12.51
N ARG A 298 10.52 -22.83 11.78
CA ARG A 298 11.31 -24.06 11.92
C ARG A 298 12.43 -23.96 12.96
N CYS A 299 12.25 -23.07 13.95
CA CYS A 299 13.20 -22.79 15.01
C CYS A 299 12.56 -23.01 16.39
N LYS A 300 13.38 -22.97 17.46
CA LYS A 300 12.90 -22.94 18.85
C LYS A 300 12.04 -21.68 19.08
N LEU A 301 11.07 -21.77 20.00
CA LEU A 301 10.08 -20.71 20.26
C LEU A 301 10.69 -19.31 20.48
N PRO A 302 11.77 -19.11 21.27
CA PRO A 302 12.35 -17.77 21.44
C PRO A 302 12.83 -17.17 20.10
N ARG A 303 13.38 -17.98 19.21
CA ARG A 303 13.81 -17.55 17.89
C ARG A 303 12.62 -17.20 16.99
N VAL A 304 11.53 -17.95 17.05
CA VAL A 304 10.30 -17.62 16.30
C VAL A 304 9.71 -16.29 16.76
N ILE A 305 9.69 -16.04 18.08
CA ILE A 305 9.25 -14.76 18.65
C ILE A 305 10.15 -13.63 18.17
N PHE A 306 11.47 -13.80 18.19
CA PHE A 306 12.41 -12.82 17.63
C PHE A 306 12.17 -12.57 16.13
N ASN A 307 11.93 -13.61 15.33
CA ASN A 307 11.64 -13.48 13.90
C ASN A 307 10.35 -12.65 13.66
N LEU A 308 9.32 -12.88 14.48
CA LEU A 308 8.08 -12.08 14.43
C LEU A 308 8.34 -10.63 14.83
N PHE A 309 9.12 -10.42 15.92
CA PHE A 309 9.51 -9.07 16.35
C PHE A 309 10.27 -8.32 15.24
N ALA A 310 11.27 -8.97 14.64
CA ALA A 310 12.05 -8.36 13.55
C ALA A 310 11.16 -7.94 12.36
N VAL A 311 10.23 -8.80 11.94
CA VAL A 311 9.29 -8.48 10.84
C VAL A 311 8.43 -7.29 11.21
N TRP A 312 7.82 -7.27 12.39
CA TRP A 312 6.89 -6.20 12.77
C TRP A 312 7.59 -4.88 13.08
N ALA A 313 8.77 -4.92 13.69
CA ALA A 313 9.60 -3.74 13.89
C ALA A 313 10.02 -3.12 12.56
N LEU A 314 10.47 -3.93 11.59
CA LEU A 314 10.81 -3.48 10.25
C LEU A 314 9.58 -3.00 9.47
N THR A 315 8.41 -3.62 9.66
CA THR A 315 7.16 -3.17 9.05
C THR A 315 6.76 -1.79 9.58
N GLY A 316 6.86 -1.56 10.88
CA GLY A 316 6.63 -0.24 11.48
C GLY A 316 7.58 0.81 10.92
N LEU A 317 8.89 0.55 10.95
CA LEU A 317 9.91 1.43 10.38
C LEU A 317 9.69 1.70 8.89
N TRP A 318 9.26 0.70 8.12
CA TRP A 318 8.98 0.87 6.70
C TRP A 318 7.82 1.85 6.44
N HIS A 319 6.81 1.87 7.30
CA HIS A 319 5.69 2.82 7.16
C HIS A 319 6.13 4.25 7.39
N GLY A 320 6.97 4.55 8.38
CA GLY A 320 7.40 5.92 8.62
C GLY A 320 8.53 6.05 9.64
N ALA A 321 9.25 7.15 9.54
CA ALA A 321 10.32 7.51 10.46
C ALA A 321 9.75 8.32 11.65
N ASN A 322 8.88 7.69 12.43
CA ASN A 322 8.31 8.29 13.63
C ASN A 322 7.99 7.19 14.68
N PHE A 323 7.94 7.55 15.94
CA PHE A 323 7.72 6.61 17.07
C PHE A 323 6.36 5.95 17.04
N ASN A 324 5.31 6.60 16.54
CA ASN A 324 3.97 6.00 16.42
C ASN A 324 3.98 4.77 15.50
N PHE A 325 4.75 4.76 14.42
CA PHE A 325 4.87 3.60 13.53
C PHE A 325 5.63 2.45 14.18
N ILE A 326 6.65 2.76 15.00
CA ILE A 326 7.36 1.75 15.80
C ILE A 326 6.39 1.15 16.84
N ALA A 327 5.66 2.00 17.56
CA ALA A 327 4.66 1.57 18.55
C ALA A 327 3.58 0.70 17.90
N TRP A 328 3.10 1.07 16.71
CA TRP A 328 2.14 0.31 15.92
C TRP A 328 2.69 -1.07 15.51
N GLY A 329 3.92 -1.14 15.07
CA GLY A 329 4.58 -2.42 14.77
C GLY A 329 4.69 -3.32 16.00
N ILE A 330 5.12 -2.77 17.14
CA ILE A 330 5.19 -3.49 18.42
C ILE A 330 3.82 -3.96 18.89
N TYR A 331 2.78 -3.11 18.75
CA TYR A 331 1.41 -3.45 19.07
C TYR A 331 0.94 -4.71 18.34
N TYR A 332 1.12 -4.77 17.03
CA TYR A 332 0.72 -5.96 16.26
C TYR A 332 1.63 -7.17 16.51
N PHE A 333 2.91 -6.96 16.73
CA PHE A 333 3.79 -8.03 17.17
C PHE A 333 3.27 -8.71 18.44
N VAL A 334 2.95 -7.93 19.47
CA VAL A 334 2.44 -8.44 20.74
C VAL A 334 1.14 -9.21 20.55
N ILE A 335 0.17 -8.63 19.85
CA ILE A 335 -1.13 -9.28 19.63
C ILE A 335 -0.97 -10.60 18.88
N ILE A 336 -0.16 -10.65 17.83
CA ILE A 336 0.03 -11.85 17.01
C ILE A 336 0.73 -12.95 17.82
N VAL A 337 1.69 -12.61 18.66
CA VAL A 337 2.32 -13.58 19.58
C VAL A 337 1.30 -14.10 20.58
N LEU A 338 0.49 -13.23 21.17
CA LEU A 338 -0.57 -13.62 22.10
C LEU A 338 -1.65 -14.47 21.43
N GLU A 339 -2.13 -14.09 20.23
CA GLU A 339 -3.07 -14.93 19.44
C GLU A 339 -2.48 -16.32 19.19
N LYS A 340 -1.21 -16.38 18.78
CA LYS A 340 -0.61 -17.64 18.35
C LYS A 340 -0.28 -18.58 19.50
N TYR A 341 0.15 -18.05 20.66
CA TYR A 341 0.75 -18.87 21.72
C TYR A 341 0.03 -18.81 23.07
N VAL A 342 -0.88 -17.85 23.29
CA VAL A 342 -1.52 -17.66 24.59
C VAL A 342 -3.01 -17.95 24.52
N TYR A 343 -3.79 -17.12 23.85
CA TYR A 343 -5.26 -17.19 23.92
C TYR A 343 -5.95 -17.66 22.63
N GLY A 344 -5.23 -17.93 21.55
CA GLY A 344 -5.85 -18.29 20.25
C GLY A 344 -6.81 -19.48 20.35
N LYS A 345 -6.46 -20.51 21.14
CA LYS A 345 -7.33 -21.68 21.37
C LYS A 345 -8.67 -21.31 22.05
N TYR A 346 -8.67 -20.28 22.90
CA TYR A 346 -9.88 -19.78 23.54
C TYR A 346 -10.68 -18.92 22.57
N LEU A 347 -10.00 -18.11 21.77
CA LEU A 347 -10.62 -17.27 20.74
C LEU A 347 -11.36 -18.14 19.71
N GLU A 348 -10.81 -19.30 19.31
CA GLU A 348 -11.45 -20.22 18.36
C GLU A 348 -12.80 -20.73 18.85
N LYS A 349 -13.01 -20.86 20.16
CA LYS A 349 -14.27 -21.33 20.77
C LYS A 349 -15.38 -20.28 20.82
N LEU A 350 -15.04 -18.99 20.65
CA LEU A 350 -16.02 -17.91 20.71
C LEU A 350 -16.97 -17.93 19.50
N PRO A 351 -18.22 -17.45 19.66
CA PRO A 351 -19.12 -17.19 18.55
C PRO A 351 -18.51 -16.26 17.50
N SER A 352 -18.90 -16.43 16.25
CA SER A 352 -18.35 -15.64 15.13
C SER A 352 -18.45 -14.13 15.34
N LEU A 353 -19.59 -13.67 15.90
CA LEU A 353 -19.81 -12.25 16.18
C LEU A 353 -18.78 -11.69 17.17
N LEU A 354 -18.52 -12.38 18.27
CA LEU A 354 -17.54 -11.93 19.28
C LEU A 354 -16.12 -11.90 18.72
N LYS A 355 -15.76 -12.84 17.83
CA LYS A 355 -14.48 -12.80 17.11
C LYS A 355 -14.36 -11.59 16.19
N HIS A 356 -15.43 -11.22 15.49
CA HIS A 356 -15.43 -10.01 14.68
C HIS A 356 -15.29 -8.74 15.53
N ILE A 357 -16.03 -8.63 16.64
CA ILE A 357 -15.93 -7.50 17.56
C ILE A 357 -14.51 -7.38 18.11
N TYR A 358 -13.92 -8.49 18.57
CA TYR A 358 -12.53 -8.56 19.01
C TYR A 358 -11.55 -8.03 17.93
N ALA A 359 -11.66 -8.56 16.71
CA ALA A 359 -10.75 -8.19 15.64
C ALA A 359 -10.90 -6.71 15.24
N LEU A 360 -12.15 -6.24 15.04
CA LEU A 360 -12.42 -4.85 14.67
C LEU A 360 -11.98 -3.88 15.77
N PHE A 361 -12.23 -4.19 17.03
CA PHE A 361 -11.80 -3.37 18.16
C PHE A 361 -10.28 -3.16 18.16
N LEU A 362 -9.50 -4.22 18.05
CA LEU A 362 -8.04 -4.13 18.00
C LEU A 362 -7.54 -3.45 16.72
N ILE A 363 -8.19 -3.66 15.59
CA ILE A 363 -7.84 -2.96 14.34
C ILE A 363 -8.03 -1.46 14.48
N LEU A 364 -9.16 -1.01 15.06
CA LEU A 364 -9.44 0.41 15.25
C LEU A 364 -8.46 1.07 16.22
N LEU A 365 -8.10 0.38 17.33
CA LEU A 365 -7.03 0.86 18.22
C LEU A 365 -5.68 0.93 17.48
N GLY A 366 -5.35 -0.07 16.65
CA GLY A 366 -4.15 -0.05 15.81
C GLY A 366 -4.14 1.14 14.85
N TRP A 367 -5.28 1.48 14.22
CA TRP A 367 -5.40 2.66 13.37
C TRP A 367 -5.27 3.97 14.16
N THR A 368 -5.72 4.01 15.40
CA THR A 368 -5.52 5.18 16.26
C THR A 368 -4.03 5.42 16.53
N ILE A 369 -3.28 4.37 16.89
CA ILE A 369 -1.81 4.46 17.07
C ILE A 369 -1.15 4.92 15.75
N PHE A 370 -1.58 4.38 14.62
CA PHE A 370 -0.99 4.68 13.32
C PHE A 370 -1.19 6.13 12.89
N TYR A 371 -2.36 6.71 13.18
CA TYR A 371 -2.72 8.05 12.72
C TYR A 371 -2.02 9.17 13.48
N PHE A 372 -1.92 9.07 14.82
CA PHE A 372 -1.42 10.16 15.66
C PHE A 372 0.11 10.04 15.83
N GLU A 373 0.83 11.02 15.26
CA GLU A 373 2.29 11.12 15.41
C GLU A 373 2.70 11.67 16.78
N ASP A 374 1.86 12.56 17.36
CA ASP A 374 2.03 13.12 18.71
C ASP A 374 1.31 12.27 19.75
N PHE A 375 2.04 11.78 20.75
CA PHE A 375 1.48 10.92 21.82
C PHE A 375 0.52 11.67 22.73
N GLY A 376 0.61 12.99 22.86
CA GLY A 376 -0.34 13.80 23.62
C GLY A 376 -1.70 13.85 22.92
N GLN A 377 -1.71 14.09 21.60
CA GLN A 377 -2.93 14.01 20.78
C GLN A 377 -3.52 12.59 20.78
N PHE A 378 -2.67 11.57 20.66
CA PHE A 378 -3.09 10.17 20.77
C PHE A 378 -3.80 9.90 22.10
N ALA A 379 -3.20 10.27 23.24
CA ALA A 379 -3.77 10.08 24.56
C ALA A 379 -5.08 10.83 24.73
N THR A 380 -5.16 12.06 24.23
CA THR A 380 -6.39 12.87 24.25
C THR A 380 -7.50 12.20 23.45
N TYR A 381 -7.20 11.72 22.24
CA TYR A 381 -8.20 11.04 21.42
C TYR A 381 -8.63 9.71 22.03
N LEU A 382 -7.67 8.93 22.53
CA LEU A 382 -7.97 7.68 23.24
C LEU A 382 -8.86 7.94 24.47
N THR A 383 -8.60 9.00 25.23
CA THR A 383 -9.46 9.40 26.36
C THR A 383 -10.87 9.71 25.90
N SER A 384 -11.05 10.41 24.77
CA SER A 384 -12.39 10.71 24.23
C SER A 384 -13.15 9.46 23.77
N MET A 385 -12.45 8.39 23.38
CA MET A 385 -13.07 7.10 23.02
C MET A 385 -13.64 6.33 24.23
N PHE A 386 -13.10 6.53 25.43
CA PHE A 386 -13.43 5.70 26.59
C PHE A 386 -13.96 6.44 27.80
N THR A 387 -14.02 7.77 27.78
CA THR A 387 -14.49 8.56 28.89
C THR A 387 -15.63 9.51 28.50
N LEU A 388 -16.50 9.83 29.47
CA LEU A 388 -17.60 10.78 29.30
C LEU A 388 -17.15 12.26 29.41
N LYS A 389 -15.87 12.56 29.41
CA LYS A 389 -15.34 13.92 29.56
C LYS A 389 -15.96 14.90 28.56
N ASN A 390 -16.21 14.45 27.32
CA ASN A 390 -16.84 15.24 26.25
C ASN A 390 -18.32 14.83 26.02
N GLY A 391 -18.96 14.16 26.98
CA GLY A 391 -20.33 13.65 26.85
C GLY A 391 -20.41 12.35 26.02
N ILE A 392 -21.63 11.89 25.76
CA ILE A 392 -21.89 10.70 24.94
C ILE A 392 -21.77 11.08 23.46
N ILE A 393 -22.38 12.20 23.07
CA ILE A 393 -22.37 12.72 21.69
C ILE A 393 -22.44 14.26 21.75
N GLY A 394 -21.59 14.92 20.96
CA GLY A 394 -21.63 16.37 20.79
C GLY A 394 -22.79 16.79 19.86
N GLY A 395 -23.39 17.96 20.07
CA GLY A 395 -24.51 18.42 19.26
C GLY A 395 -24.18 18.50 17.76
N ASP A 396 -23.06 19.13 17.41
CA ASP A 396 -22.62 19.27 16.02
C ASP A 396 -22.15 17.91 15.44
N THR A 397 -21.67 17.00 16.29
CA THR A 397 -21.27 15.66 15.89
C THR A 397 -22.46 14.81 15.46
N LEU A 398 -23.60 14.93 16.14
CA LEU A 398 -24.81 14.19 15.77
C LEU A 398 -25.32 14.61 14.39
N SER A 399 -25.41 15.89 14.11
CA SER A 399 -25.85 16.41 12.80
C SER A 399 -24.89 15.96 11.67
N THR A 400 -23.59 16.01 11.94
CA THR A 400 -22.56 15.50 11.00
C THR A 400 -22.74 14.00 10.72
N ILE A 401 -22.90 13.19 11.77
CA ILE A 401 -23.10 11.73 11.61
C ILE A 401 -24.37 11.45 10.79
N LEU A 402 -25.48 12.13 11.08
CA LEU A 402 -26.74 11.94 10.36
C LEU A 402 -26.61 12.32 8.88
N MET A 403 -25.90 13.41 8.56
CA MET A 403 -25.63 13.83 7.18
C MET A 403 -24.81 12.79 6.41
N TYR A 404 -23.82 12.17 7.06
CA TYR A 404 -22.96 11.16 6.43
C TYR A 404 -23.49 9.72 6.56
N LEU A 405 -24.62 9.49 7.27
CA LEU A 405 -25.17 8.16 7.51
C LEU A 405 -25.40 7.34 6.21
N PRO A 406 -25.97 7.91 5.13
CA PRO A 406 -26.16 7.16 3.88
C PRO A 406 -24.84 6.63 3.30
N ILE A 407 -23.80 7.47 3.24
CA ILE A 407 -22.50 7.06 2.71
C ILE A 407 -21.76 6.10 3.66
N LEU A 408 -21.93 6.22 4.97
CA LEU A 408 -21.40 5.26 5.96
C LEU A 408 -21.99 3.86 5.73
N ILE A 409 -23.30 3.77 5.49
CA ILE A 409 -23.98 2.48 5.20
C ILE A 409 -23.44 1.90 3.89
N VAL A 410 -23.37 2.70 2.82
CA VAL A 410 -22.82 2.26 1.53
C VAL A 410 -21.37 1.77 1.70
N THR A 411 -20.56 2.49 2.46
CA THR A 411 -19.16 2.16 2.74
C THR A 411 -19.01 0.84 3.51
N ALA A 412 -19.84 0.67 4.55
CA ALA A 412 -19.88 -0.58 5.31
C ALA A 412 -20.28 -1.77 4.42
N MET A 413 -21.29 -1.63 3.58
CA MET A 413 -21.70 -2.67 2.62
C MET A 413 -20.60 -2.94 1.58
N ALA A 414 -19.90 -1.92 1.08
CA ALA A 414 -18.80 -2.04 0.13
C ALA A 414 -17.57 -2.74 0.74
N SER A 415 -17.39 -2.69 2.07
CA SER A 415 -16.33 -3.40 2.78
C SER A 415 -16.57 -4.91 2.92
N LEU A 416 -17.76 -5.38 2.57
CA LEU A 416 -18.17 -6.79 2.64
C LEU A 416 -18.09 -7.46 1.25
N PRO A 417 -17.88 -8.79 1.15
CA PRO A 417 -17.78 -9.50 -0.12
C PRO A 417 -19.13 -9.71 -0.84
N ILE A 418 -20.21 -9.07 -0.38
CA ILE A 418 -21.57 -9.24 -0.89
C ILE A 418 -21.65 -8.93 -2.39
N TRP A 419 -21.18 -7.76 -2.79
CA TRP A 419 -21.22 -7.30 -4.18
C TRP A 419 -20.41 -8.20 -5.12
N LYS A 420 -19.21 -8.60 -4.68
CA LYS A 420 -18.38 -9.56 -5.44
C LYS A 420 -19.09 -10.89 -5.61
N ASN A 421 -19.67 -11.44 -4.56
CA ASN A 421 -20.36 -12.72 -4.60
C ASN A 421 -21.60 -12.65 -5.49
N THR A 422 -22.36 -11.56 -5.44
CA THR A 422 -23.51 -11.32 -6.33
C THR A 422 -23.06 -11.20 -7.78
N TYR A 423 -22.02 -10.40 -8.05
CA TYR A 423 -21.44 -10.29 -9.38
C TYR A 423 -21.00 -11.65 -9.95
N LEU A 424 -20.31 -12.47 -9.17
CA LEU A 424 -19.85 -13.80 -9.61
C LEU A 424 -21.01 -14.75 -9.98
N LYS A 425 -22.19 -14.60 -9.34
CA LYS A 425 -23.40 -15.36 -9.68
C LYS A 425 -24.04 -14.87 -10.98
N LEU A 426 -23.92 -13.59 -11.28
CA LEU A 426 -24.62 -12.94 -12.40
C LEU A 426 -23.75 -12.77 -13.65
N LYS A 427 -22.41 -12.82 -13.55
CA LYS A 427 -21.47 -12.45 -14.61
C LYS A 427 -21.66 -13.16 -15.96
N TYR A 428 -22.28 -14.34 -15.97
CA TYR A 428 -22.57 -15.09 -17.20
C TYR A 428 -23.96 -14.80 -17.81
N LYS A 429 -24.75 -13.93 -17.17
CA LYS A 429 -26.04 -13.53 -17.72
C LYS A 429 -25.85 -12.58 -18.91
N LYS A 430 -26.64 -12.74 -19.97
CA LYS A 430 -26.54 -12.01 -21.23
C LYS A 430 -26.54 -10.48 -21.07
N TYR A 431 -27.27 -9.96 -20.09
CA TYR A 431 -27.38 -8.52 -19.82
C TYR A 431 -26.20 -7.94 -19.05
N MET A 432 -25.33 -8.78 -18.47
CA MET A 432 -24.24 -8.30 -17.59
C MET A 432 -23.22 -7.44 -18.31
N GLY A 433 -22.93 -7.75 -19.61
CA GLY A 433 -22.01 -6.91 -20.38
C GLY A 433 -22.49 -5.46 -20.52
N VAL A 434 -23.78 -5.26 -20.73
CA VAL A 434 -24.38 -3.92 -20.80
C VAL A 434 -24.31 -3.23 -19.44
N LEU A 435 -24.62 -3.93 -18.35
CA LEU A 435 -24.55 -3.40 -17.00
C LEU A 435 -23.10 -3.00 -16.60
N GLU A 436 -22.11 -3.79 -17.00
CA GLU A 436 -20.69 -3.48 -16.75
C GLU A 436 -20.26 -2.19 -17.47
N ILE A 437 -20.66 -2.01 -18.74
CA ILE A 437 -20.38 -0.80 -19.50
C ILE A 437 -21.10 0.41 -18.87
N ALA A 438 -22.38 0.28 -18.56
CA ALA A 438 -23.16 1.33 -17.91
C ALA A 438 -22.55 1.70 -16.55
N PHE A 439 -22.15 0.73 -15.74
CA PHE A 439 -21.46 0.96 -14.46
C PHE A 439 -20.17 1.75 -14.64
N CYS A 440 -19.29 1.36 -15.58
CA CYS A 440 -18.05 2.07 -15.83
C CYS A 440 -18.31 3.52 -16.29
N ALA A 441 -19.29 3.74 -17.16
CA ALA A 441 -19.65 5.08 -17.63
C ALA A 441 -20.17 5.95 -16.47
N VAL A 442 -21.08 5.44 -15.67
CA VAL A 442 -21.63 6.16 -14.51
C VAL A 442 -20.52 6.49 -13.49
N VAL A 443 -19.64 5.52 -13.19
CA VAL A 443 -18.52 5.77 -12.28
C VAL A 443 -17.59 6.87 -12.81
N ILE A 444 -17.23 6.84 -14.09
CA ILE A 444 -16.37 7.87 -14.68
C ILE A 444 -17.02 9.25 -14.57
N VAL A 445 -18.30 9.36 -14.91
CA VAL A 445 -19.04 10.64 -14.84
C VAL A 445 -19.09 11.14 -13.38
N LEU A 446 -19.49 10.30 -12.41
CA LEU A 446 -19.60 10.70 -11.02
C LEU A 446 -18.23 11.06 -10.42
N CYS A 447 -17.19 10.28 -10.73
CA CYS A 447 -15.84 10.58 -10.26
C CYS A 447 -15.30 11.87 -10.88
N THR A 448 -15.55 12.11 -12.17
CA THR A 448 -15.17 13.37 -12.83
C THR A 448 -15.87 14.57 -12.20
N ALA A 449 -17.18 14.49 -11.99
CA ALA A 449 -17.94 15.55 -11.33
C ALA A 449 -17.42 15.83 -9.90
N SER A 450 -17.10 14.78 -9.17
CA SER A 450 -16.50 14.90 -7.83
C SER A 450 -15.11 15.55 -7.89
N LEU A 451 -14.24 15.13 -8.82
CA LEU A 451 -12.87 15.65 -8.94
C LEU A 451 -12.80 17.11 -9.41
N VAL A 452 -13.77 17.57 -10.20
CA VAL A 452 -13.88 18.98 -10.60
C VAL A 452 -14.24 19.88 -9.42
N ASN A 453 -15.10 19.38 -8.51
CA ASN A 453 -15.63 20.17 -7.40
C ASN A 453 -14.82 20.06 -6.10
N GLN A 454 -13.95 19.03 -5.97
CA GLN A 454 -13.21 18.78 -4.73
C GLN A 454 -11.76 19.24 -4.82
N SER A 455 -11.39 20.17 -3.92
CA SER A 455 -9.97 20.46 -3.61
C SER A 455 -9.31 19.35 -2.77
N TYR A 456 -10.10 18.54 -2.07
CA TYR A 456 -9.63 17.46 -1.19
C TYR A 456 -9.52 16.14 -1.97
N ASN A 457 -8.33 15.80 -2.41
CA ASN A 457 -8.04 14.52 -3.05
C ASN A 457 -6.69 13.97 -2.58
N PRO A 458 -6.45 13.88 -1.26
CA PRO A 458 -5.20 13.38 -0.74
C PRO A 458 -5.08 11.88 -1.05
N PHE A 459 -3.85 11.43 -1.21
CA PHE A 459 -3.52 10.02 -1.15
C PHE A 459 -2.76 9.79 0.16
N LEU A 460 -3.37 9.06 1.08
CA LEU A 460 -2.84 8.90 2.45
C LEU A 460 -1.42 8.33 2.47
N TYR A 461 -1.09 7.48 1.50
CA TYR A 461 0.22 6.84 1.42
C TYR A 461 1.40 7.80 1.17
N PHE A 462 1.14 9.05 0.76
CA PHE A 462 2.19 10.06 0.64
C PHE A 462 2.56 10.72 1.97
N ARG A 463 1.84 10.40 3.03
CA ARG A 463 2.17 10.86 4.39
C ARG A 463 3.20 9.97 5.11
N PHE A 464 3.47 8.78 4.55
CA PHE A 464 4.25 7.74 5.23
C PHE A 464 5.55 7.39 4.52
#